data_e302c52e9c611a1edd48093b004056d2
#
_entry.id   e302c52e9c611a1edd48093b004056d2
#
_cell.length_a   1.000
_cell.length_b   1.000
_cell.length_c   1.000
_cell.angle_alpha   90.00
_cell.angle_beta   90.00
_cell.angle_gamma   90.00
#
_symmetry.space_group_name_H-M   'P 1'
#
loop_
_entity.id
_entity.type
_entity.pdbx_description
1 polymer ?
#
loop_
_entity_poly.entity_id
_entity_poly.type
_entity_poly.pdbx_seq_one_letter_code
_entity_poly.pdbx_strand_id
1 'polypeptide(L)'
;MVSDKGDVLMKKINIAIAFMLLISLVYSPVHADEVKEVYLTFDDGPSHNTPQVLDILDKYNVKATFFVTGENARYQSYIRTAYLKGHAIGAHSYTHKYSIYQSEETYFEDLGNIEKIIKEQTGRTSKLIRFPGGSSNTISRHYSQGIMAKVAQEVEKKGYKYYDWNVSSNDATRRSVNPARIIESSKSRLPRVCILMHDTATKTTTVQALPAIIEYYQANGYTFKTLEHTDFVSHQHINN
;
A
#
# COMPACT_ATOMS: atom_id res chain seq x y z
N MET A 1 -8.07 29.71 -74.08
CA MET A 1 -7.36 28.53 -73.53
C MET A 1 -6.66 28.83 -72.21
N VAL A 2 -7.42 29.30 -71.20
CA VAL A 2 -6.87 29.72 -69.88
C VAL A 2 -7.67 29.10 -68.67
N SER A 3 -8.64 28.20 -68.92
CA SER A 3 -9.58 27.75 -67.85
C SER A 3 -9.21 26.48 -67.17
N ASP A 4 -8.21 25.74 -67.61
CA ASP A 4 -8.02 24.33 -67.09
C ASP A 4 -7.00 24.21 -65.96
N LYS A 5 -6.11 25.20 -65.77
CA LYS A 5 -5.08 25.13 -64.70
C LYS A 5 -5.60 25.52 -63.32
N GLY A 6 -6.64 26.32 -63.22
CA GLY A 6 -7.25 26.74 -61.96
C GLY A 6 -8.05 25.62 -61.27
N ASP A 7 -8.79 24.88 -62.05
CA ASP A 7 -9.61 23.76 -61.56
C ASP A 7 -8.77 22.57 -61.03
N VAL A 8 -7.65 22.28 -61.67
CA VAL A 8 -6.72 21.24 -61.23
C VAL A 8 -6.02 21.63 -59.93
N LEU A 9 -5.68 22.93 -59.77
CA LEU A 9 -5.05 23.42 -58.55
C LEU A 9 -6.04 23.42 -57.38
N MET A 10 -7.30 23.86 -57.61
CA MET A 10 -8.34 23.82 -56.54
C MET A 10 -8.68 22.39 -56.09
N LYS A 11 -8.75 21.42 -57.02
CA LYS A 11 -8.96 20.03 -56.69
C LYS A 11 -7.81 19.45 -55.86
N LYS A 12 -6.55 19.77 -56.15
CA LYS A 12 -5.38 19.33 -55.36
C LYS A 12 -5.36 19.95 -53.98
N ILE A 13 -5.77 21.21 -53.82
CA ILE A 13 -5.87 21.88 -52.51
C ILE A 13 -6.97 21.24 -51.66
N ASN A 14 -8.14 20.95 -52.22
CA ASN A 14 -9.24 20.32 -51.52
C ASN A 14 -8.90 18.89 -51.09
N ILE A 15 -8.15 18.12 -51.88
CA ILE A 15 -7.66 16.79 -51.49
C ILE A 15 -6.62 16.89 -50.38
N ALA A 16 -5.73 17.86 -50.40
CA ALA A 16 -4.74 18.07 -49.34
C ALA A 16 -5.38 18.47 -47.99
N ILE A 17 -6.42 19.35 -48.05
CA ILE A 17 -7.16 19.75 -46.86
C ILE A 17 -7.98 18.57 -46.31
N ALA A 18 -8.61 17.73 -47.15
CA ALA A 18 -9.32 16.53 -46.73
C ALA A 18 -8.37 15.49 -46.10
N PHE A 19 -7.15 15.38 -46.64
CA PHE A 19 -6.14 14.46 -46.05
C PHE A 19 -5.59 14.98 -44.71
N MET A 20 -5.40 16.30 -44.52
CA MET A 20 -5.04 16.90 -43.24
C MET A 20 -6.15 16.77 -42.21
N LEU A 21 -7.42 16.88 -42.58
CA LEU A 21 -8.56 16.68 -41.69
C LEU A 21 -8.73 15.20 -41.28
N LEU A 22 -8.41 14.25 -42.17
CA LEU A 22 -8.42 12.83 -41.85
C LEU A 22 -7.27 12.43 -40.88
N ILE A 23 -6.11 13.07 -40.98
CA ILE A 23 -4.97 12.82 -40.09
C ILE A 23 -5.24 13.41 -38.70
N SER A 24 -5.96 14.54 -38.59
CA SER A 24 -6.31 15.10 -37.28
C SER A 24 -7.37 14.32 -36.53
N LEU A 25 -8.15 13.46 -37.18
CA LEU A 25 -9.12 12.57 -36.56
C LEU A 25 -8.50 11.29 -35.99
N VAL A 26 -7.26 10.96 -36.40
CA VAL A 26 -6.55 9.72 -35.91
C VAL A 26 -5.58 10.02 -34.75
N TYR A 27 -5.21 11.27 -34.54
CA TYR A 27 -4.44 11.72 -33.39
C TYR A 27 -5.35 12.20 -32.25
N SER A 28 -6.21 11.34 -31.73
CA SER A 28 -6.63 11.51 -30.34
C SER A 28 -5.38 11.31 -29.48
N PRO A 29 -4.94 12.31 -28.69
CA PRO A 29 -3.90 12.04 -27.71
C PRO A 29 -4.41 10.89 -26.85
N VAL A 30 -3.75 9.77 -26.90
CA VAL A 30 -3.90 8.73 -25.88
C VAL A 30 -3.51 9.44 -24.59
N HIS A 31 -4.50 9.96 -23.86
CA HIS A 31 -4.29 10.28 -22.47
C HIS A 31 -3.88 8.96 -21.84
N ALA A 32 -2.60 8.83 -21.52
CA ALA A 32 -2.18 7.77 -20.63
C ALA A 32 -3.06 7.92 -19.38
N ASP A 33 -3.96 6.96 -19.17
CA ASP A 33 -4.80 6.96 -17.97
C ASP A 33 -3.87 7.17 -16.78
N GLU A 34 -4.11 8.26 -16.05
CA GLU A 34 -3.30 8.60 -14.88
C GLU A 34 -3.36 7.40 -13.93
N VAL A 35 -2.21 6.81 -13.65
CA VAL A 35 -2.13 5.61 -12.80
C VAL A 35 -2.73 5.95 -11.45
N LYS A 36 -3.87 5.33 -11.11
CA LYS A 36 -4.52 5.46 -9.80
C LYS A 36 -4.49 4.12 -9.09
N GLU A 37 -3.58 4.00 -8.13
CA GLU A 37 -3.40 2.78 -7.35
C GLU A 37 -3.58 3.05 -5.87
N VAL A 38 -4.28 2.15 -5.18
CA VAL A 38 -4.43 2.18 -3.73
C VAL A 38 -3.97 0.86 -3.11
N TYR A 39 -3.13 0.97 -2.10
CA TYR A 39 -2.60 -0.10 -1.30
C TYR A 39 -3.19 0.01 0.11
N LEU A 40 -4.18 -0.83 0.41
CA LEU A 40 -4.72 -0.96 1.76
C LEU A 40 -3.73 -1.76 2.59
N THR A 41 -3.28 -1.22 3.72
CA THR A 41 -2.34 -1.93 4.59
C THR A 41 -2.84 -1.97 6.03
N PHE A 42 -2.65 -3.11 6.68
CA PHE A 42 -3.08 -3.36 8.07
C PHE A 42 -1.89 -3.81 8.89
N ASP A 43 -1.63 -3.12 9.99
CA ASP A 43 -0.55 -3.41 10.92
C ASP A 43 -1.08 -4.06 12.21
N ASP A 44 -0.19 -4.68 12.99
CA ASP A 44 -0.38 -5.21 14.34
C ASP A 44 -1.31 -6.43 14.44
N GLY A 45 -1.90 -6.89 13.36
CA GLY A 45 -2.65 -8.15 13.36
C GLY A 45 -1.75 -9.40 13.43
N PRO A 46 -2.37 -10.58 13.49
CA PRO A 46 -3.81 -10.84 13.46
C PRO A 46 -4.51 -10.71 14.83
N SER A 47 -5.79 -10.39 14.78
CA SER A 47 -6.66 -10.35 15.96
C SER A 47 -8.07 -10.89 15.64
N HIS A 48 -9.01 -10.75 16.57
CA HIS A 48 -10.42 -11.07 16.30
C HIS A 48 -11.08 -10.13 15.27
N ASN A 49 -10.45 -9.00 14.93
CA ASN A 49 -10.91 -8.12 13.86
C ASN A 49 -10.45 -8.61 12.47
N THR A 50 -9.34 -9.34 12.39
CA THR A 50 -8.77 -9.81 11.10
C THR A 50 -9.79 -10.58 10.24
N PRO A 51 -10.56 -11.57 10.75
CA PRO A 51 -11.57 -12.23 9.92
C PRO A 51 -12.62 -11.27 9.36
N GLN A 52 -13.06 -10.29 10.14
CA GLN A 52 -14.04 -9.30 9.69
C GLN A 52 -13.46 -8.40 8.58
N VAL A 53 -12.18 -8.02 8.69
CA VAL A 53 -11.46 -7.30 7.62
C VAL A 53 -11.41 -8.15 6.37
N LEU A 54 -11.03 -9.43 6.48
CA LEU A 54 -10.97 -10.36 5.34
C LEU A 54 -12.32 -10.55 4.66
N ASP A 55 -13.41 -10.67 5.42
CA ASP A 55 -14.77 -10.80 4.87
C ASP A 55 -15.20 -9.55 4.09
N ILE A 56 -14.84 -8.35 4.59
CA ILE A 56 -15.11 -7.10 3.89
C ILE A 56 -14.29 -7.03 2.59
N LEU A 57 -12.99 -7.33 2.63
CA LEU A 57 -12.12 -7.31 1.45
C LEU A 57 -12.63 -8.30 0.37
N ASP A 58 -13.08 -9.48 0.77
CA ASP A 58 -13.69 -10.45 -0.15
C ASP A 58 -15.00 -9.94 -0.76
N LYS A 59 -15.89 -9.36 0.06
CA LYS A 59 -17.16 -8.78 -0.40
C LYS A 59 -16.94 -7.74 -1.50
N TYR A 60 -15.90 -6.91 -1.39
CA TYR A 60 -15.57 -5.88 -2.38
C TYR A 60 -14.63 -6.37 -3.48
N ASN A 61 -14.20 -7.64 -3.43
CA ASN A 61 -13.21 -8.23 -4.33
C ASN A 61 -11.91 -7.41 -4.43
N VAL A 62 -11.39 -6.95 -3.30
CA VAL A 62 -10.14 -6.18 -3.21
C VAL A 62 -9.09 -6.93 -2.40
N LYS A 63 -7.82 -6.67 -2.68
CA LYS A 63 -6.70 -7.27 -1.96
C LYS A 63 -5.95 -6.20 -1.17
N ALA A 64 -5.31 -6.62 -0.08
CA ALA A 64 -4.59 -5.77 0.85
C ALA A 64 -3.24 -6.39 1.24
N THR A 65 -2.42 -5.64 1.97
CA THR A 65 -1.19 -6.14 2.59
C THR A 65 -1.34 -6.10 4.10
N PHE A 66 -0.99 -7.20 4.77
CA PHE A 66 -1.00 -7.32 6.23
C PHE A 66 0.43 -7.40 6.75
N PHE A 67 0.84 -6.44 7.56
CA PHE A 67 2.10 -6.46 8.29
C PHE A 67 1.85 -7.03 9.68
N VAL A 68 2.18 -8.31 9.83
CA VAL A 68 1.74 -9.13 10.96
C VAL A 68 2.74 -9.14 12.10
N THR A 69 2.23 -9.39 13.33
CA THR A 69 3.03 -9.55 14.55
C THR A 69 2.93 -10.96 15.14
N GLY A 70 3.86 -11.28 16.05
CA GLY A 70 3.85 -12.53 16.82
C GLY A 70 3.01 -12.46 18.10
N GLU A 71 2.45 -11.30 18.45
CA GLU A 71 1.86 -11.05 19.77
C GLU A 71 0.67 -11.96 20.13
N ASN A 72 -0.07 -12.44 19.14
CA ASN A 72 -1.34 -13.10 19.39
C ASN A 72 -1.42 -14.50 18.76
N ALA A 73 -0.81 -15.49 19.42
CA ALA A 73 -0.75 -16.88 18.96
C ALA A 73 -2.13 -17.47 18.61
N ARG A 74 -3.20 -17.07 19.34
CA ARG A 74 -4.55 -17.56 19.13
C ARG A 74 -5.09 -17.27 17.71
N TYR A 75 -4.66 -16.18 17.10
CA TYR A 75 -5.16 -15.71 15.81
C TYR A 75 -4.17 -15.90 14.64
N GLN A 76 -2.98 -16.50 14.89
CA GLN A 76 -1.96 -16.66 13.86
C GLN A 76 -2.43 -17.42 12.61
N SER A 77 -3.41 -18.34 12.74
CA SER A 77 -4.01 -19.03 11.59
C SER A 77 -4.65 -18.09 10.57
N TYR A 78 -5.04 -16.87 10.96
CA TYR A 78 -5.55 -15.89 10.01
C TYR A 78 -4.48 -15.32 9.07
N ILE A 79 -3.20 -15.44 9.39
CA ILE A 79 -2.09 -15.16 8.45
C ILE A 79 -2.22 -16.09 7.23
N ARG A 80 -2.41 -17.40 7.50
CA ARG A 80 -2.65 -18.39 6.44
C ARG A 80 -3.91 -18.08 5.65
N THR A 81 -4.99 -17.73 6.34
CA THR A 81 -6.27 -17.38 5.69
C THR A 81 -6.11 -16.18 4.77
N ALA A 82 -5.47 -15.10 5.23
CA ALA A 82 -5.20 -13.92 4.42
C ALA A 82 -4.35 -14.26 3.18
N TYR A 83 -3.27 -15.03 3.37
CA TYR A 83 -2.41 -15.48 2.28
C TYR A 83 -3.17 -16.31 1.23
N LEU A 84 -3.97 -17.30 1.65
CA LEU A 84 -4.74 -18.15 0.74
C LEU A 84 -5.83 -17.38 -0.01
N LYS A 85 -6.32 -16.27 0.55
CA LYS A 85 -7.24 -15.33 -0.11
C LYS A 85 -6.52 -14.36 -1.08
N GLY A 86 -5.21 -14.46 -1.24
CA GLY A 86 -4.41 -13.66 -2.18
C GLY A 86 -4.02 -12.28 -1.65
N HIS A 87 -4.05 -12.07 -0.35
CA HIS A 87 -3.45 -10.88 0.27
C HIS A 87 -1.94 -11.07 0.44
N ALA A 88 -1.20 -9.97 0.40
CA ALA A 88 0.23 -9.99 0.71
C ALA A 88 0.45 -10.01 2.23
N ILE A 89 1.47 -10.75 2.67
CA ILE A 89 1.87 -10.82 4.07
C ILE A 89 3.27 -10.24 4.20
N GLY A 90 3.44 -9.26 5.08
CA GLY A 90 4.71 -8.66 5.47
C GLY A 90 5.00 -8.85 6.95
N ALA A 91 6.25 -8.69 7.33
CA ALA A 91 6.69 -8.72 8.72
C ALA A 91 6.58 -7.32 9.34
N HIS A 92 5.90 -7.22 10.49
CA HIS A 92 5.91 -6.00 11.27
C HIS A 92 6.90 -6.11 12.44
N SER A 93 6.73 -7.12 13.27
CA SER A 93 7.60 -7.44 14.41
C SER A 93 7.09 -8.73 15.06
N TYR A 94 7.94 -9.44 15.79
CA TYR A 94 7.45 -10.52 16.63
C TYR A 94 6.83 -10.00 17.94
N THR A 95 7.52 -9.04 18.61
CA THR A 95 7.13 -8.53 19.93
C THR A 95 6.40 -7.19 19.92
N HIS A 96 6.48 -6.45 18.82
CA HIS A 96 6.00 -5.08 18.68
C HIS A 96 6.51 -4.12 19.79
N LYS A 97 7.62 -4.43 20.41
CA LYS A 97 8.25 -3.60 21.45
C LYS A 97 9.34 -2.73 20.86
N TYR A 98 9.40 -1.46 21.24
CA TYR A 98 10.45 -0.55 20.73
C TYR A 98 11.85 -0.93 21.24
N SER A 99 11.98 -1.83 22.25
CA SER A 99 13.28 -2.37 22.68
C SER A 99 14.00 -3.18 21.58
N ILE A 100 13.32 -3.59 20.52
CA ILE A 100 13.96 -4.19 19.34
C ILE A 100 14.99 -3.26 18.70
N TYR A 101 14.87 -1.94 18.92
CA TYR A 101 15.78 -0.92 18.41
C TYR A 101 17.00 -0.67 19.31
N GLN A 102 17.30 -1.54 20.28
CA GLN A 102 18.54 -1.43 21.08
C GLN A 102 19.78 -1.64 20.23
N SER A 103 19.74 -2.58 19.30
CA SER A 103 20.81 -2.85 18.33
C SER A 103 20.27 -3.48 17.05
N GLU A 104 21.12 -3.59 16.04
CA GLU A 104 20.79 -4.33 14.82
C GLU A 104 20.52 -5.80 15.12
N GLU A 105 21.29 -6.43 16.01
CA GLU A 105 21.13 -7.82 16.40
C GLU A 105 19.74 -8.08 17.00
N THR A 106 19.30 -7.23 17.95
CA THR A 106 17.98 -7.39 18.58
C THR A 106 16.85 -7.18 17.59
N TYR A 107 17.01 -6.26 16.65
CA TYR A 107 16.03 -6.07 15.58
C TYR A 107 15.94 -7.29 14.67
N PHE A 108 17.07 -7.83 14.20
CA PHE A 108 17.07 -8.98 13.30
C PHE A 108 16.68 -10.29 14.00
N GLU A 109 16.90 -10.43 15.30
CA GLU A 109 16.37 -11.55 16.08
C GLU A 109 14.84 -11.51 16.14
N ASP A 110 14.25 -10.36 16.44
CA ASP A 110 12.79 -10.16 16.45
C ASP A 110 12.19 -10.38 15.06
N LEU A 111 12.81 -9.84 14.01
CA LEU A 111 12.42 -10.06 12.62
C LEU A 111 12.46 -11.55 12.26
N GLY A 112 13.54 -12.26 12.61
CA GLY A 112 13.67 -13.69 12.33
C GLY A 112 12.60 -14.53 13.03
N ASN A 113 12.10 -14.11 14.19
CA ASN A 113 11.03 -14.80 14.89
C ASN A 113 9.67 -14.64 14.21
N ILE A 114 9.32 -13.44 13.73
CA ILE A 114 8.07 -13.28 12.97
C ILE A 114 8.14 -13.94 11.60
N GLU A 115 9.31 -13.97 10.95
CA GLU A 115 9.51 -14.69 9.68
C GLU A 115 9.26 -16.18 9.80
N LYS A 116 9.64 -16.82 10.93
CA LYS A 116 9.33 -18.22 11.20
C LYS A 116 7.82 -18.45 11.19
N ILE A 117 7.05 -17.60 11.88
CA ILE A 117 5.59 -17.68 11.90
C ILE A 117 5.01 -17.51 10.51
N ILE A 118 5.45 -16.48 9.76
CA ILE A 118 4.98 -16.25 8.38
C ILE A 118 5.25 -17.49 7.52
N LYS A 119 6.45 -18.07 7.60
CA LYS A 119 6.82 -19.28 6.87
C LYS A 119 5.98 -20.49 7.26
N GLU A 120 5.73 -20.70 8.56
CA GLU A 120 4.88 -21.78 9.06
C GLU A 120 3.44 -21.64 8.56
N GLN A 121 2.90 -20.44 8.50
CA GLN A 121 1.52 -20.18 8.10
C GLN A 121 1.33 -20.18 6.57
N THR A 122 2.32 -19.71 5.80
CA THR A 122 2.19 -19.49 4.35
C THR A 122 2.99 -20.48 3.50
N GLY A 123 3.95 -21.19 4.09
CA GLY A 123 4.93 -21.99 3.37
C GLY A 123 6.02 -21.18 2.65
N ARG A 124 6.02 -19.85 2.76
CA ARG A 124 6.94 -18.94 2.09
C ARG A 124 7.57 -17.93 3.03
N THR A 125 8.75 -17.44 2.68
CA THR A 125 9.36 -16.27 3.32
C THR A 125 8.83 -15.00 2.67
N SER A 126 8.55 -13.98 3.48
CA SER A 126 8.23 -12.65 2.99
C SER A 126 9.48 -11.77 2.97
N LYS A 127 9.56 -10.88 1.98
CA LYS A 127 10.58 -9.82 1.93
C LYS A 127 9.97 -8.43 2.15
N LEU A 128 8.70 -8.38 2.56
CA LEU A 128 8.01 -7.14 2.90
C LEU A 128 8.15 -6.87 4.38
N ILE A 129 8.56 -5.64 4.73
CA ILE A 129 8.72 -5.19 6.11
C ILE A 129 8.00 -3.85 6.29
N ARG A 130 7.42 -3.66 7.48
CA ARG A 130 7.10 -2.34 8.01
C ARG A 130 7.65 -2.24 9.42
N PHE A 131 8.43 -1.19 9.68
CA PHE A 131 9.00 -0.95 11.00
C PHE A 131 7.93 -0.54 12.00
N PRO A 132 7.90 -1.07 13.24
CA PRO A 132 7.06 -0.53 14.31
C PRO A 132 7.27 0.98 14.49
N GLY A 133 6.18 1.74 14.30
CA GLY A 133 6.20 3.20 14.31
C GLY A 133 6.69 3.86 13.02
N GLY A 134 6.97 3.09 11.97
CA GLY A 134 7.50 3.57 10.69
C GLY A 134 9.00 3.88 10.72
N SER A 135 9.59 4.08 9.53
CA SER A 135 11.02 4.43 9.41
C SER A 135 11.36 5.80 10.01
N SER A 136 10.37 6.68 10.10
CA SER A 136 10.52 8.04 10.65
C SER A 136 10.37 8.14 12.16
N ASN A 137 10.10 7.02 12.87
CA ASN A 137 9.87 7.05 14.31
C ASN A 137 11.07 7.61 15.08
N THR A 138 10.77 8.38 16.11
CA THR A 138 11.77 8.96 17.00
C THR A 138 11.90 8.25 18.34
N ILE A 139 10.99 7.30 18.65
CA ILE A 139 10.99 6.53 19.90
C ILE A 139 12.22 5.63 19.96
N SER A 140 12.65 5.08 18.83
CA SER A 140 13.87 4.27 18.70
C SER A 140 15.13 4.97 19.23
N ARG A 141 15.16 6.32 19.20
CA ARG A 141 16.27 7.13 19.72
C ARG A 141 16.51 6.94 21.22
N HIS A 142 15.47 6.61 21.99
CA HIS A 142 15.60 6.30 23.41
C HIS A 142 16.33 4.99 23.68
N TYR A 143 16.43 4.13 22.68
CA TYR A 143 17.13 2.84 22.77
C TYR A 143 18.53 2.90 22.15
N SER A 144 18.63 3.49 20.95
CA SER A 144 19.92 3.68 20.27
C SER A 144 19.84 4.81 19.24
N GLN A 145 20.75 5.78 19.36
CA GLN A 145 20.80 6.88 18.42
C GLN A 145 21.33 6.41 17.06
N GLY A 146 20.67 6.82 15.97
CA GLY A 146 21.02 6.45 14.61
C GLY A 146 20.61 5.02 14.20
N ILE A 147 19.90 4.29 15.06
CA ILE A 147 19.57 2.88 14.79
C ILE A 147 18.63 2.72 13.58
N MET A 148 17.66 3.63 13.37
CA MET A 148 16.74 3.49 12.25
C MET A 148 17.44 3.58 10.91
N ALA A 149 18.41 4.50 10.76
CA ALA A 149 19.20 4.61 9.55
C ALA A 149 20.00 3.34 9.26
N LYS A 150 20.60 2.73 10.31
CA LYS A 150 21.36 1.48 10.18
C LYS A 150 20.45 0.31 9.80
N VAL A 151 19.37 0.12 10.53
CA VAL A 151 18.45 -1.00 10.29
C VAL A 151 17.79 -0.88 8.92
N ALA A 152 17.37 0.32 8.49
CA ALA A 152 16.81 0.54 7.16
C ALA A 152 17.80 0.16 6.05
N GLN A 153 19.06 0.55 6.18
CA GLN A 153 20.10 0.18 5.23
C GLN A 153 20.36 -1.35 5.22
N GLU A 154 20.43 -1.97 6.39
CA GLU A 154 20.73 -3.40 6.50
C GLU A 154 19.58 -4.29 6.00
N VAL A 155 18.32 -3.92 6.21
CA VAL A 155 17.19 -4.69 5.64
C VAL A 155 17.22 -4.66 4.11
N GLU A 156 17.53 -3.52 3.49
CA GLU A 156 17.66 -3.41 2.04
C GLU A 156 18.85 -4.23 1.50
N LYS A 157 20.02 -4.19 2.15
CA LYS A 157 21.18 -5.03 1.80
C LYS A 157 20.87 -6.54 1.87
N LYS A 158 19.97 -6.95 2.79
CA LYS A 158 19.51 -8.34 2.93
C LYS A 158 18.37 -8.69 1.96
N GLY A 159 18.02 -7.77 1.04
CA GLY A 159 17.03 -7.96 -0.01
C GLY A 159 15.58 -7.84 0.48
N TYR A 160 15.35 -7.23 1.63
CA TYR A 160 14.01 -6.83 2.05
C TYR A 160 13.62 -5.50 1.42
N LYS A 161 12.30 -5.27 1.33
CA LYS A 161 11.71 -3.98 1.01
C LYS A 161 10.89 -3.53 2.20
N TYR A 162 11.19 -2.36 2.76
CA TYR A 162 10.35 -1.79 3.79
C TYR A 162 9.39 -0.78 3.20
N TYR A 163 8.24 -0.62 3.84
CA TYR A 163 7.18 0.28 3.40
C TYR A 163 6.64 1.07 4.58
N ASP A 164 6.65 2.38 4.44
CA ASP A 164 5.85 3.28 5.24
C ASP A 164 4.47 3.50 4.58
N TRP A 165 3.89 4.64 4.79
CA TRP A 165 2.62 5.07 4.23
C TRP A 165 2.69 6.54 3.82
N ASN A 166 1.88 6.93 2.86
CA ASN A 166 1.69 8.33 2.48
C ASN A 166 0.29 8.86 2.85
N VAL A 167 -0.59 7.99 3.35
CA VAL A 167 -1.89 8.34 3.92
C VAL A 167 -2.09 7.60 5.23
N SER A 168 -2.39 8.32 6.32
CA SER A 168 -2.74 7.72 7.60
C SER A 168 -4.23 7.80 7.81
N SER A 169 -4.87 6.68 8.14
CA SER A 169 -6.26 6.65 8.59
C SER A 169 -6.48 7.33 9.94
N ASN A 170 -5.38 7.59 10.68
CA ASN A 170 -5.39 8.10 12.05
C ASN A 170 -6.16 7.23 13.05
N ASP A 171 -6.40 5.96 12.74
CA ASP A 171 -7.10 5.00 13.59
C ASP A 171 -6.33 4.67 14.88
N ALA A 172 -4.99 4.85 14.86
CA ALA A 172 -4.12 4.59 16.01
C ALA A 172 -3.97 5.78 16.97
N THR A 173 -4.50 6.97 16.66
CA THR A 173 -4.36 8.16 17.51
C THR A 173 -5.02 8.01 18.88
N ARG A 174 -5.97 7.10 19.00
CA ARG A 174 -6.65 6.72 20.25
C ARG A 174 -7.03 5.25 20.19
N ARG A 175 -7.39 4.68 21.36
CA ARG A 175 -7.89 3.30 21.45
C ARG A 175 -9.09 3.06 20.52
N SER A 176 -10.01 4.03 20.43
CA SER A 176 -11.14 4.01 19.50
C SER A 176 -11.30 5.41 18.90
N VAL A 177 -11.31 5.47 17.59
CA VAL A 177 -11.51 6.71 16.81
C VAL A 177 -12.85 6.58 16.09
N ASN A 178 -13.61 7.68 16.00
CA ASN A 178 -14.87 7.68 15.28
C ASN A 178 -14.68 7.21 13.82
N PRO A 179 -15.47 6.24 13.33
CA PRO A 179 -15.35 5.74 11.95
C PRO A 179 -15.38 6.85 10.89
N ALA A 180 -16.21 7.87 11.05
CA ALA A 180 -16.27 8.98 10.09
C ALA A 180 -14.93 9.75 9.99
N ARG A 181 -14.18 9.88 11.09
CA ARG A 181 -12.84 10.47 11.07
C ARG A 181 -11.83 9.58 10.38
N ILE A 182 -11.91 8.27 10.62
CA ILE A 182 -11.05 7.28 9.95
C ILE A 182 -11.27 7.36 8.43
N ILE A 183 -12.53 7.37 7.98
CA ILE A 183 -12.91 7.49 6.57
C ILE A 183 -12.32 8.77 5.97
N GLU A 184 -12.53 9.92 6.63
CA GLU A 184 -12.07 11.20 6.10
C GLU A 184 -10.54 11.29 6.04
N SER A 185 -9.84 10.83 7.07
CA SER A 185 -8.37 10.80 7.09
C SER A 185 -7.76 9.84 6.06
N SER A 186 -8.52 8.84 5.63
CA SER A 186 -8.06 7.85 4.64
C SER A 186 -8.21 8.33 3.20
N LYS A 187 -8.92 9.43 2.94
CA LYS A 187 -9.15 9.95 1.58
C LYS A 187 -7.90 10.65 1.04
N SER A 188 -7.59 10.39 -0.22
CA SER A 188 -6.50 11.06 -0.94
C SER A 188 -6.79 11.10 -2.43
N ARG A 189 -6.12 12.02 -3.14
CA ARG A 189 -6.13 12.13 -4.61
C ARG A 189 -4.74 11.90 -5.21
N LEU A 190 -3.78 11.42 -4.43
CA LEU A 190 -2.47 11.05 -4.94
C LEU A 190 -2.61 9.92 -5.97
N PRO A 191 -1.80 9.87 -7.01
CA PRO A 191 -1.84 8.80 -8.01
C PRO A 191 -1.64 7.41 -7.40
N ARG A 192 -0.73 7.30 -6.43
CA ARG A 192 -0.45 6.08 -5.69
C ARG A 192 -0.60 6.33 -4.19
N VAL A 193 -1.47 5.59 -3.57
CA VAL A 193 -1.89 5.75 -2.17
C VAL A 193 -1.58 4.50 -1.38
N CYS A 194 -0.77 4.61 -0.33
CA CYS A 194 -0.57 3.56 0.67
C CYS A 194 -1.17 4.01 2.00
N ILE A 195 -2.23 3.32 2.44
CA ILE A 195 -3.00 3.69 3.62
C ILE A 195 -2.55 2.86 4.82
N LEU A 196 -2.12 3.53 5.90
CA LEU A 196 -1.90 2.91 7.20
C LEU A 196 -3.23 2.74 7.92
N MET A 197 -3.56 1.51 8.25
CA MET A 197 -4.66 1.09 9.13
C MET A 197 -4.16 -0.01 10.06
N HIS A 198 -4.98 -0.38 11.04
CA HIS A 198 -4.66 -1.47 11.97
C HIS A 198 -5.86 -2.41 12.11
N ASP A 199 -5.58 -3.72 12.21
CA ASP A 199 -6.59 -4.76 12.49
C ASP A 199 -6.40 -5.43 13.87
N THR A 200 -5.61 -4.79 14.75
CA THR A 200 -5.45 -5.23 16.13
C THR A 200 -6.77 -5.14 16.92
N ALA A 201 -6.85 -5.84 18.05
CA ALA A 201 -8.08 -6.08 18.80
C ALA A 201 -8.89 -4.80 19.20
N THR A 202 -8.21 -3.67 19.34
CA THR A 202 -8.87 -2.40 19.72
C THR A 202 -9.46 -1.62 18.55
N LYS A 203 -9.27 -2.07 17.30
CA LYS A 203 -9.58 -1.31 16.07
C LYS A 203 -10.90 -1.73 15.39
N THR A 204 -11.91 -2.05 16.16
CA THR A 204 -13.26 -2.38 15.63
C THR A 204 -13.84 -1.22 14.79
N THR A 205 -13.51 0.02 15.11
CA THR A 205 -13.95 1.19 14.33
C THR A 205 -13.28 1.32 12.99
N THR A 206 -12.07 0.77 12.82
CA THR A 206 -11.40 0.62 11.51
C THR A 206 -12.17 -0.37 10.65
N VAL A 207 -12.60 -1.51 11.22
CA VAL A 207 -13.47 -2.49 10.53
C VAL A 207 -14.76 -1.81 10.04
N GLN A 208 -15.39 -0.99 10.87
CA GLN A 208 -16.61 -0.25 10.52
C GLN A 208 -16.38 0.78 9.41
N ALA A 209 -15.21 1.41 9.36
CA ALA A 209 -14.86 2.43 8.37
C ALA A 209 -14.45 1.83 7.01
N LEU A 210 -13.95 0.59 6.98
CA LEU A 210 -13.33 -0.02 5.81
C LEU A 210 -14.22 -0.06 4.57
N PRO A 211 -15.53 -0.41 4.64
CA PRO A 211 -16.42 -0.38 3.47
C PRO A 211 -16.43 0.98 2.76
N ALA A 212 -16.62 2.05 3.51
CA ALA A 212 -16.69 3.40 2.93
C ALA A 212 -15.34 3.89 2.37
N ILE A 213 -14.23 3.44 2.95
CA ILE A 213 -12.88 3.70 2.40
C ILE A 213 -12.73 3.01 1.04
N ILE A 214 -13.11 1.75 0.93
CA ILE A 214 -13.06 0.99 -0.33
C ILE A 214 -13.95 1.65 -1.38
N GLU A 215 -15.21 1.95 -1.04
CA GLU A 215 -16.17 2.60 -1.94
C GLU A 215 -15.66 3.96 -2.46
N TYR A 216 -15.03 4.76 -1.59
CA TYR A 216 -14.42 6.02 -2.00
C TYR A 216 -13.37 5.82 -3.10
N TYR A 217 -12.44 4.88 -2.95
CA TYR A 217 -11.39 4.64 -3.93
C TYR A 217 -11.92 4.00 -5.21
N GLN A 218 -12.89 3.09 -5.11
CA GLN A 218 -13.58 2.53 -6.28
C GLN A 218 -14.29 3.62 -7.10
N ALA A 219 -15.05 4.50 -6.42
CA ALA A 219 -15.77 5.59 -7.07
C ALA A 219 -14.84 6.63 -7.74
N ASN A 220 -13.58 6.74 -7.29
CA ASN A 220 -12.57 7.62 -7.86
C ASN A 220 -11.64 6.92 -8.88
N GLY A 221 -11.95 5.69 -9.29
CA GLY A 221 -11.24 4.97 -10.34
C GLY A 221 -9.88 4.40 -9.93
N TYR A 222 -9.67 4.13 -8.63
CA TYR A 222 -8.43 3.50 -8.17
C TYR A 222 -8.47 1.97 -8.35
N THR A 223 -7.33 1.42 -8.75
CA THR A 223 -7.08 -0.01 -8.76
C THR A 223 -6.45 -0.42 -7.42
N PHE A 224 -7.06 -1.42 -6.77
CA PHE A 224 -6.52 -1.96 -5.52
C PHE A 224 -5.41 -2.95 -5.79
N LYS A 225 -4.27 -2.75 -5.12
CA LYS A 225 -3.09 -3.60 -5.26
C LYS A 225 -2.49 -3.96 -3.91
N THR A 226 -1.68 -5.02 -3.89
CA THR A 226 -0.82 -5.37 -2.76
C THR A 226 0.57 -4.79 -2.94
N LEU A 227 1.34 -4.67 -1.86
CA LEU A 227 2.73 -4.22 -1.91
C LEU A 227 3.70 -5.33 -2.40
N GLU A 228 3.17 -6.52 -2.68
CA GLU A 228 3.94 -7.58 -3.32
C GLU A 228 4.00 -7.34 -4.84
N HIS A 229 5.17 -7.46 -5.43
CA HIS A 229 5.38 -7.28 -6.88
C HIS A 229 5.04 -5.88 -7.44
N THR A 230 5.18 -4.84 -6.63
CA THR A 230 5.02 -3.45 -7.08
C THR A 230 6.37 -2.73 -7.20
N ASP A 231 6.41 -1.74 -8.09
CA ASP A 231 7.48 -0.74 -8.17
C ASP A 231 7.21 0.48 -7.25
N PHE A 232 6.03 0.53 -6.64
CA PHE A 232 5.69 1.58 -5.69
C PHE A 232 6.54 1.45 -4.43
N VAL A 233 7.08 2.55 -3.98
CA VAL A 233 7.83 2.69 -2.73
C VAL A 233 7.26 3.87 -1.96
N SER A 234 7.08 3.69 -0.65
CA SER A 234 6.68 4.75 0.26
C SER A 234 7.62 4.73 1.46
N HIS A 235 8.61 5.60 1.43
CA HIS A 235 9.55 5.81 2.54
C HIS A 235 9.32 7.19 3.14
N GLN A 236 9.28 7.28 4.45
CA GLN A 236 9.29 8.52 5.18
C GLN A 236 10.74 8.95 5.46
N HIS A 237 10.94 10.20 5.82
CA HIS A 237 12.27 10.69 6.21
C HIS A 237 12.71 10.02 7.52
N ILE A 238 13.90 9.42 7.51
CA ILE A 238 14.45 8.77 8.71
C ILE A 238 14.96 9.86 9.66
N ASN A 239 14.39 9.88 10.87
CA ASN A 239 14.70 10.90 11.88
C ASN A 239 15.68 10.40 12.97
N ASN A 240 16.08 9.14 12.94
CA ASN A 240 16.99 8.54 13.93
C ASN A 240 17.97 7.56 13.29
#